data_d25881a1675afdd840eea6bb8b43c944
#
_entry.id   d25881a1675afdd840eea6bb8b43c944
#
_cell.length_a   1.000
_cell.length_b   1.000
_cell.length_c   1.000
_cell.angle_alpha   90.00
_cell.angle_beta   90.00
_cell.angle_gamma   90.00
#
_symmetry.space_group_name_H-M   'P 1'
#
loop_
_entity.id
_entity.type
_entity.pdbx_description
1 polymer ?
#
loop_
_entity_poly.entity_id
_entity_poly.type
_entity_poly.pdbx_seq_one_letter_code
_entity_poly.pdbx_strand_id
1 'polypeptide(L)'
;MIIVCLLLCLLLLLSFLVYASYSIQSGIYLRSFCKKHTAEKIVALTFDDGPDSLQTPKVLQVLKEYQVTACFFCIGHKVKGNEAILQKMVAEGHLIGNHSHTHSGLFPLYGLSKMKKDLQTCQCELERVTSQPVSLFRPPFGVTNPTIAKAVRQLGYTPIGWSIRTLDTQQAPDKVLARIRKRLEPGAIILLHDRMPDSDQLVKQILDLLKEQGYTVVLSLIHI
;
A
#
# COMPACT_ATOMS: atom_id res chain seq x y z
N MET A 1 40.62 21.47 3.02
CA MET A 1 39.89 20.93 4.19
C MET A 1 38.45 21.43 4.24
N ILE A 2 38.16 22.73 4.26
CA ILE A 2 36.78 23.30 4.33
C ILE A 2 35.89 22.83 3.19
N ILE A 3 36.34 22.87 1.92
CA ILE A 3 35.58 22.43 0.75
C ILE A 3 35.17 20.96 0.86
N VAL A 4 36.08 20.10 1.32
CA VAL A 4 35.80 18.67 1.52
C VAL A 4 34.72 18.48 2.60
N CYS A 5 34.81 19.22 3.71
CA CYS A 5 33.78 19.20 4.75
C CYS A 5 32.43 19.67 4.23
N LEU A 6 32.35 20.73 3.43
CA LEU A 6 31.13 21.23 2.83
C LEU A 6 30.51 20.21 1.86
N LEU A 7 31.31 19.55 1.02
CA LEU A 7 30.86 18.50 0.12
C LEU A 7 30.31 17.29 0.88
N LEU A 8 30.95 16.86 1.95
CA LEU A 8 30.48 15.79 2.82
C LEU A 8 29.16 16.14 3.50
N CYS A 9 29.05 17.37 4.04
CA CYS A 9 27.78 17.84 4.63
C CYS A 9 26.63 17.87 3.60
N LEU A 10 26.90 18.33 2.38
CA LEU A 10 25.92 18.33 1.30
C LEU A 10 25.48 16.90 0.93
N LEU A 11 26.43 15.97 0.81
CA LEU A 11 26.14 14.56 0.51
C LEU A 11 25.29 13.92 1.61
N LEU A 12 25.60 14.16 2.87
CA LEU A 12 24.83 13.67 4.01
C LEU A 12 23.41 14.25 4.01
N LEU A 13 23.26 15.54 3.74
CA LEU A 13 21.95 16.19 3.62
C LEU A 13 21.12 15.59 2.48
N LEU A 14 21.71 15.41 1.30
CA LEU A 14 21.02 14.80 0.16
C LEU A 14 20.60 13.36 0.47
N SER A 15 21.48 12.57 1.08
CA SER A 15 21.19 11.19 1.50
C SER A 15 20.06 11.15 2.51
N PHE A 16 20.05 12.08 3.48
CA PHE A 16 18.96 12.22 4.44
C PHE A 16 17.62 12.57 3.77
N LEU A 17 17.60 13.51 2.83
CA LEU A 17 16.38 13.89 2.09
C LEU A 17 15.84 12.74 1.24
N VAL A 18 16.74 11.98 0.60
CA VAL A 18 16.36 10.76 -0.13
C VAL A 18 15.74 9.74 0.82
N TYR A 19 16.40 9.44 1.94
CA TYR A 19 15.86 8.53 2.96
C TYR A 19 14.50 8.99 3.48
N ALA A 20 14.36 10.27 3.83
CA ALA A 20 13.12 10.86 4.33
C ALA A 20 11.96 10.72 3.34
N SER A 21 12.24 10.78 2.03
CA SER A 21 11.24 10.73 0.98
C SER A 21 10.90 9.29 0.55
N TYR A 22 11.88 8.40 0.40
CA TYR A 22 11.70 7.06 -0.16
C TYR A 22 11.48 5.96 0.88
N SER A 23 11.73 6.23 2.17
CA SER A 23 11.41 5.30 3.25
C SER A 23 10.08 5.66 3.89
N ILE A 24 9.01 4.94 3.54
CA ILE A 24 7.68 5.16 4.12
C ILE A 24 7.68 4.93 5.64
N GLN A 25 8.62 4.14 6.15
CA GLN A 25 8.80 3.85 7.57
C GLN A 25 9.56 4.96 8.31
N SER A 26 10.19 5.93 7.59
CA SER A 26 10.96 7.00 8.23
C SER A 26 10.13 7.87 9.17
N GLY A 27 8.84 8.07 8.85
CA GLY A 27 7.93 8.91 9.62
C GLY A 27 8.30 10.40 9.62
N ILE A 28 9.31 10.83 8.85
CA ILE A 28 9.85 12.20 8.88
C ILE A 28 8.82 13.21 8.37
N TYR A 29 8.27 12.99 7.18
CA TYR A 29 7.25 13.89 6.62
C TYR A 29 5.84 13.43 6.96
N LEU A 30 5.58 12.11 6.88
CA LEU A 30 4.28 11.49 7.06
C LEU A 30 4.43 10.23 7.90
N ARG A 31 3.85 10.23 9.11
CA ARG A 31 3.79 9.03 9.94
C ARG A 31 2.74 8.08 9.36
N SER A 32 3.22 7.05 8.68
CA SER A 32 2.38 5.98 8.13
C SER A 32 2.35 4.80 9.10
N PHE A 33 1.17 4.18 9.24
CA PHE A 33 1.06 2.95 10.02
C PHE A 33 1.64 1.79 9.21
N CYS A 34 2.84 1.33 9.58
CA CYS A 34 3.60 0.34 8.82
C CYS A 34 3.62 -1.05 9.47
N LYS A 35 3.31 -1.13 10.76
CA LYS A 35 3.34 -2.37 11.57
C LYS A 35 2.59 -2.15 12.87
N LYS A 36 1.89 -3.17 13.36
CA LYS A 36 1.35 -3.21 14.73
C LYS A 36 2.38 -3.84 15.68
N HIS A 37 2.63 -3.20 16.82
CA HIS A 37 3.44 -3.81 17.86
C HIS A 37 2.61 -4.84 18.63
N THR A 38 2.89 -6.12 18.42
CA THR A 38 2.18 -7.25 19.05
C THR A 38 3.10 -8.47 19.12
N ALA A 39 2.86 -9.36 20.07
CA ALA A 39 3.49 -10.68 20.14
C ALA A 39 2.70 -11.75 19.38
N GLU A 40 1.45 -11.45 18.99
CA GLU A 40 0.60 -12.38 18.25
C GLU A 40 1.11 -12.56 16.82
N LYS A 41 1.17 -13.80 16.35
CA LYS A 41 1.54 -14.12 14.96
C LYS A 41 0.42 -13.75 13.98
N ILE A 42 0.15 -12.46 13.86
CA ILE A 42 -0.83 -11.87 12.94
C ILE A 42 -0.14 -10.96 11.93
N VAL A 43 -0.67 -10.91 10.70
CA VAL A 43 -0.20 -10.04 9.61
C VAL A 43 -1.39 -9.46 8.85
N ALA A 44 -1.18 -8.35 8.12
CA ALA A 44 -2.13 -7.83 7.16
C ALA A 44 -1.58 -7.96 5.74
N LEU A 45 -2.42 -8.41 4.80
CA LEU A 45 -2.14 -8.33 3.37
C LEU A 45 -2.73 -7.05 2.80
N THR A 46 -1.93 -6.36 1.98
CA THR A 46 -2.37 -5.13 1.30
C THR A 46 -1.95 -5.17 -0.15
N PHE A 47 -2.84 -4.69 -1.02
CA PHE A 47 -2.65 -4.67 -2.47
C PHE A 47 -2.70 -3.25 -2.98
N ASP A 48 -1.76 -2.87 -3.84
CA ASP A 48 -1.70 -1.57 -4.50
C ASP A 48 -1.98 -1.70 -6.00
N ASP A 49 -2.27 -0.59 -6.63
CA ASP A 49 -2.41 -0.39 -8.08
C ASP A 49 -3.67 -0.99 -8.74
N GLY A 50 -4.53 -1.68 -8.02
CA GLY A 50 -5.83 -2.16 -8.52
C GLY A 50 -6.89 -1.03 -8.70
N PRO A 51 -8.11 -1.40 -9.12
CA PRO A 51 -8.49 -2.70 -9.63
C PRO A 51 -7.93 -3.01 -11.02
N ASP A 52 -7.67 -4.29 -11.29
CA ASP A 52 -7.38 -4.81 -12.62
C ASP A 52 -8.51 -5.75 -13.03
N SER A 53 -9.02 -5.61 -14.26
CA SER A 53 -10.20 -6.35 -14.73
C SER A 53 -9.99 -7.87 -14.82
N LEU A 54 -8.75 -8.33 -14.98
CA LEU A 54 -8.41 -9.75 -15.16
C LEU A 54 -7.83 -10.37 -13.90
N GLN A 55 -6.93 -9.67 -13.22
CA GLN A 55 -6.16 -10.27 -12.11
C GLN A 55 -6.84 -10.08 -10.76
N THR A 56 -7.38 -8.89 -10.47
CA THR A 56 -8.04 -8.64 -9.18
C THR A 56 -9.16 -9.66 -8.87
N PRO A 57 -10.06 -10.06 -9.81
CA PRO A 57 -11.05 -11.08 -9.54
C PRO A 57 -10.46 -12.43 -9.14
N LYS A 58 -9.31 -12.83 -9.72
CA LYS A 58 -8.63 -14.10 -9.37
C LYS A 58 -8.03 -14.02 -7.96
N VAL A 59 -7.41 -12.88 -7.61
CA VAL A 59 -6.90 -12.64 -6.25
C VAL A 59 -8.03 -12.71 -5.24
N LEU A 60 -9.18 -12.06 -5.49
CA LEU A 60 -10.36 -12.12 -4.62
C LEU A 60 -10.85 -13.56 -4.45
N GLN A 61 -10.86 -14.36 -5.51
CA GLN A 61 -11.25 -15.77 -5.43
C GLN A 61 -10.34 -16.55 -4.47
N VAL A 62 -9.01 -16.37 -4.56
CA VAL A 62 -8.05 -17.01 -3.66
C VAL A 62 -8.26 -16.55 -2.21
N LEU A 63 -8.41 -15.24 -1.98
CA LEU A 63 -8.67 -14.72 -0.63
C LEU A 63 -9.94 -15.32 -0.02
N LYS A 64 -11.00 -15.47 -0.83
CA LYS A 64 -12.26 -16.11 -0.42
C LYS A 64 -12.08 -17.59 -0.06
N GLU A 65 -11.33 -18.35 -0.88
CA GLU A 65 -11.04 -19.77 -0.62
C GLU A 65 -10.28 -19.98 0.70
N TYR A 66 -9.38 -19.06 1.04
CA TYR A 66 -8.64 -19.07 2.29
C TYR A 66 -9.37 -18.39 3.45
N GLN A 67 -10.57 -17.84 3.21
CA GLN A 67 -11.37 -17.07 4.19
C GLN A 67 -10.58 -15.89 4.81
N VAL A 68 -9.82 -15.20 3.97
CA VAL A 68 -8.93 -14.09 4.34
C VAL A 68 -9.44 -12.78 3.76
N THR A 69 -9.46 -11.74 4.57
CA THR A 69 -9.74 -10.37 4.13
C THR A 69 -8.45 -9.55 4.05
N ALA A 70 -8.42 -8.58 3.13
CA ALA A 70 -7.27 -7.74 2.84
C ALA A 70 -7.67 -6.27 2.64
N CYS A 71 -6.68 -5.38 2.50
CA CYS A 71 -6.92 -3.98 2.15
C CYS A 71 -6.37 -3.69 0.73
N PHE A 72 -7.20 -3.06 -0.10
CA PHE A 72 -6.85 -2.69 -1.48
C PHE A 72 -6.74 -1.18 -1.61
N PHE A 73 -5.56 -0.68 -1.96
CA PHE A 73 -5.33 0.73 -2.28
C PHE A 73 -5.54 0.93 -3.78
N CYS A 74 -6.72 1.45 -4.12
CA CYS A 74 -7.21 1.50 -5.49
C CYS A 74 -6.88 2.84 -6.16
N ILE A 75 -6.54 2.77 -7.45
CA ILE A 75 -6.31 3.94 -8.32
C ILE A 75 -7.65 4.43 -8.87
N GLY A 76 -7.97 5.71 -8.65
CA GLY A 76 -9.29 6.27 -8.97
C GLY A 76 -9.68 6.16 -10.44
N HIS A 77 -8.74 6.42 -11.39
CA HIS A 77 -9.07 6.33 -12.82
C HIS A 77 -9.36 4.88 -13.29
N LYS A 78 -8.96 3.88 -12.52
CA LYS A 78 -9.26 2.47 -12.80
C LYS A 78 -10.62 2.01 -12.30
N VAL A 79 -11.35 2.85 -11.56
CA VAL A 79 -12.68 2.51 -11.03
C VAL A 79 -13.69 2.32 -12.17
N LYS A 80 -13.65 3.21 -13.15
CA LYS A 80 -14.57 3.16 -14.31
C LYS A 80 -14.34 1.88 -15.11
N GLY A 81 -15.40 1.10 -15.26
CA GLY A 81 -15.38 -0.23 -15.92
C GLY A 81 -15.01 -1.40 -15.01
N ASN A 82 -14.67 -1.12 -13.73
CA ASN A 82 -14.35 -2.13 -12.73
C ASN A 82 -15.25 -2.01 -11.47
N GLU A 83 -16.38 -1.33 -11.57
CA GLU A 83 -17.29 -1.05 -10.45
C GLU A 83 -17.72 -2.35 -9.74
N ALA A 84 -18.03 -3.39 -10.50
CA ALA A 84 -18.43 -4.69 -9.93
C ALA A 84 -17.33 -5.34 -9.09
N ILE A 85 -16.05 -5.10 -9.43
CA ILE A 85 -14.91 -5.62 -8.67
C ILE A 85 -14.83 -4.93 -7.31
N LEU A 86 -14.98 -3.59 -7.25
CA LEU A 86 -14.99 -2.86 -5.99
C LEU A 86 -16.18 -3.24 -5.12
N GLN A 87 -17.37 -3.39 -5.72
CA GLN A 87 -18.56 -3.88 -4.99
C GLN A 87 -18.33 -5.27 -4.40
N LYS A 88 -17.68 -6.16 -5.17
CA LYS A 88 -17.31 -7.50 -4.69
C LYS A 88 -16.29 -7.42 -3.54
N MET A 89 -15.28 -6.57 -3.62
CA MET A 89 -14.33 -6.34 -2.51
C MET A 89 -15.07 -5.99 -1.21
N VAL A 90 -16.00 -5.04 -1.27
CA VAL A 90 -16.79 -4.62 -0.11
C VAL A 90 -17.69 -5.74 0.38
N ALA A 91 -18.41 -6.43 -0.51
CA ALA A 91 -19.32 -7.54 -0.17
C ALA A 91 -18.57 -8.72 0.50
N GLU A 92 -17.30 -8.93 0.17
CA GLU A 92 -16.44 -9.96 0.75
C GLU A 92 -15.68 -9.47 1.99
N GLY A 93 -15.95 -8.24 2.47
CA GLY A 93 -15.40 -7.70 3.73
C GLY A 93 -13.99 -7.13 3.63
N HIS A 94 -13.50 -6.87 2.41
CA HIS A 94 -12.22 -6.21 2.22
C HIS A 94 -12.31 -4.70 2.47
N LEU A 95 -11.19 -4.07 2.90
CA LEU A 95 -11.06 -2.62 2.99
C LEU A 95 -10.59 -2.02 1.67
N ILE A 96 -11.07 -0.82 1.39
CA ILE A 96 -10.64 -0.03 0.24
C ILE A 96 -9.98 1.26 0.73
N GLY A 97 -8.81 1.58 0.19
CA GLY A 97 -8.05 2.80 0.44
C GLY A 97 -7.77 3.57 -0.86
N ASN A 98 -7.43 4.83 -0.71
CA ASN A 98 -7.08 5.75 -1.79
C ASN A 98 -5.61 5.59 -2.19
N HIS A 99 -5.36 5.34 -3.49
CA HIS A 99 -3.99 5.28 -4.04
C HIS A 99 -3.76 6.35 -5.12
N SER A 100 -4.34 7.55 -4.91
CA SER A 100 -4.45 8.66 -5.88
C SER A 100 -5.38 8.35 -7.07
N HIS A 101 -5.82 9.39 -7.76
CA HIS A 101 -6.65 9.22 -8.95
C HIS A 101 -5.82 8.87 -10.17
N THR A 102 -4.72 9.58 -10.38
CA THR A 102 -3.91 9.45 -11.61
C THR A 102 -2.77 8.45 -11.50
N HIS A 103 -2.27 8.18 -10.30
CA HIS A 103 -1.04 7.41 -10.05
C HIS A 103 0.11 7.84 -10.97
N SER A 104 0.19 9.15 -11.26
CA SER A 104 1.21 9.74 -12.13
C SER A 104 2.61 9.62 -11.50
N GLY A 105 3.63 9.32 -12.31
CA GLY A 105 5.04 9.39 -11.87
C GLY A 105 5.44 10.77 -11.35
N LEU A 106 4.70 11.83 -11.73
CA LEU A 106 4.88 13.19 -11.23
C LEU A 106 4.06 13.49 -9.97
N PHE A 107 3.27 12.55 -9.44
CA PHE A 107 2.44 12.77 -8.25
C PHE A 107 3.22 13.37 -7.07
N PRO A 108 4.43 12.90 -6.72
CA PRO A 108 5.21 13.50 -5.63
C PRO A 108 5.60 14.95 -5.84
N LEU A 109 5.58 15.44 -7.09
CA LEU A 109 5.93 16.81 -7.48
C LEU A 109 4.71 17.73 -7.63
N TYR A 110 3.50 17.23 -7.39
CA TYR A 110 2.30 18.07 -7.45
C TYR A 110 2.31 19.15 -6.37
N GLY A 111 1.91 20.37 -6.76
CA GLY A 111 1.57 21.40 -5.78
C GLY A 111 0.32 20.99 -4.96
N LEU A 112 0.15 21.59 -3.78
CA LEU A 112 -0.86 21.18 -2.79
C LEU A 112 -2.29 21.14 -3.38
N SER A 113 -2.68 22.14 -4.14
CA SER A 113 -4.04 22.23 -4.74
C SER A 113 -4.29 21.07 -5.71
N LYS A 114 -3.33 20.80 -6.62
CA LYS A 114 -3.44 19.70 -7.59
C LYS A 114 -3.45 18.34 -6.89
N MET A 115 -2.61 18.17 -5.86
CA MET A 115 -2.54 16.93 -5.08
C MET A 115 -3.86 16.67 -4.34
N LYS A 116 -4.42 17.69 -3.68
CA LYS A 116 -5.72 17.54 -2.99
C LYS A 116 -6.83 17.21 -3.97
N LYS A 117 -6.88 17.87 -5.14
CA LYS A 117 -7.86 17.58 -6.18
C LYS A 117 -7.74 16.13 -6.66
N ASP A 118 -6.52 15.63 -6.91
CA ASP A 118 -6.28 14.25 -7.35
C ASP A 118 -6.80 13.24 -6.30
N LEU A 119 -6.45 13.44 -5.03
CA LEU A 119 -6.90 12.58 -3.92
C LEU A 119 -8.42 12.63 -3.71
N GLN A 120 -9.03 13.81 -3.77
CA GLN A 120 -10.48 13.96 -3.62
C GLN A 120 -11.24 13.33 -4.80
N THR A 121 -10.73 13.47 -6.03
CA THR A 121 -11.33 12.80 -7.20
C THR A 121 -11.30 11.28 -7.02
N CYS A 122 -10.17 10.71 -6.56
CA CYS A 122 -10.08 9.28 -6.26
C CYS A 122 -11.11 8.86 -5.19
N GLN A 123 -11.17 9.61 -4.09
CA GLN A 123 -12.12 9.35 -3.01
C GLN A 123 -13.56 9.34 -3.52
N CYS A 124 -13.98 10.38 -4.25
CA CYS A 124 -15.33 10.47 -4.80
C CYS A 124 -15.68 9.26 -5.69
N GLU A 125 -14.74 8.82 -6.56
CA GLU A 125 -14.97 7.66 -7.41
C GLU A 125 -15.12 6.36 -6.60
N LEU A 126 -14.28 6.15 -5.59
CA LEU A 126 -14.35 4.98 -4.73
C LEU A 126 -15.63 4.97 -3.90
N GLU A 127 -15.96 6.07 -3.23
CA GLU A 127 -17.15 6.19 -2.38
C GLU A 127 -18.45 6.09 -3.20
N ARG A 128 -18.47 6.63 -4.42
CA ARG A 128 -19.62 6.50 -5.35
C ARG A 128 -19.97 5.04 -5.63
N VAL A 129 -18.97 4.18 -5.78
CA VAL A 129 -19.17 2.76 -6.14
C VAL A 129 -19.40 1.89 -4.93
N THR A 130 -18.69 2.15 -3.83
CA THR A 130 -18.69 1.33 -2.64
C THR A 130 -19.77 1.70 -1.61
N SER A 131 -20.30 2.93 -1.72
CA SER A 131 -21.19 3.53 -0.72
C SER A 131 -20.60 3.52 0.71
N GLN A 132 -19.27 3.49 0.82
CA GLN A 132 -18.54 3.49 2.09
C GLN A 132 -17.52 4.62 2.13
N PRO A 133 -17.26 5.23 3.31
CA PRO A 133 -16.26 6.27 3.45
C PRO A 133 -14.85 5.69 3.22
N VAL A 134 -14.03 6.43 2.46
CA VAL A 134 -12.63 6.05 2.17
C VAL A 134 -11.69 6.98 2.94
N SER A 135 -11.22 6.52 4.09
CA SER A 135 -10.32 7.26 4.97
C SER A 135 -8.87 6.79 4.94
N LEU A 136 -8.60 5.59 4.39
CA LEU A 136 -7.26 5.05 4.28
C LEU A 136 -6.56 5.59 3.02
N PHE A 137 -5.27 5.89 3.15
CA PHE A 137 -4.45 6.37 2.03
C PHE A 137 -3.09 5.69 2.01
N ARG A 138 -2.61 5.39 0.81
CA ARG A 138 -1.23 4.98 0.59
C ARG A 138 -0.61 5.84 -0.52
N PRO A 139 0.55 6.50 -0.26
CA PRO A 139 1.17 7.32 -1.28
C PRO A 139 1.70 6.48 -2.45
N PRO A 140 1.47 6.90 -3.70
CA PRO A 140 2.10 6.28 -4.87
C PRO A 140 3.60 6.11 -4.68
N PHE A 141 4.13 4.94 -5.10
CA PHE A 141 5.55 4.56 -4.98
C PHE A 141 6.08 4.48 -3.54
N GLY A 142 5.26 4.74 -2.52
CA GLY A 142 5.68 4.90 -1.13
C GLY A 142 6.45 6.19 -0.86
N VAL A 143 6.45 7.12 -1.80
CA VAL A 143 7.15 8.40 -1.68
C VAL A 143 6.37 9.35 -0.78
N THR A 144 7.07 9.98 0.17
CA THR A 144 6.52 11.00 1.05
C THR A 144 7.31 12.30 0.93
N ASN A 145 6.63 13.43 1.14
CA ASN A 145 7.24 14.75 1.22
C ASN A 145 6.34 15.72 2.00
N PRO A 146 6.78 16.95 2.29
CA PRO A 146 5.97 17.92 3.04
C PRO A 146 4.62 18.23 2.42
N THR A 147 4.51 18.27 1.08
CA THR A 147 3.27 18.57 0.36
C THR A 147 2.26 17.42 0.49
N ILE A 148 2.72 16.16 0.31
CA ILE A 148 1.90 14.96 0.54
C ILE A 148 1.40 14.94 1.98
N ALA A 149 2.29 15.13 2.94
CA ALA A 149 1.93 15.14 4.36
C ALA A 149 0.89 16.23 4.69
N LYS A 150 1.01 17.42 4.10
CA LYS A 150 0.04 18.51 4.27
C LYS A 150 -1.32 18.16 3.64
N ALA A 151 -1.33 17.60 2.43
CA ALA A 151 -2.57 17.18 1.76
C ALA A 151 -3.30 16.10 2.56
N VAL A 152 -2.59 15.06 2.98
CA VAL A 152 -3.12 13.92 3.76
C VAL A 152 -3.76 14.41 5.06
N ARG A 153 -3.06 15.28 5.83
CA ARG A 153 -3.60 15.86 7.06
C ARG A 153 -4.84 16.72 6.83
N GLN A 154 -4.83 17.57 5.77
CA GLN A 154 -5.96 18.45 5.46
C GLN A 154 -7.20 17.69 4.99
N LEU A 155 -7.02 16.52 4.39
CA LEU A 155 -8.12 15.67 3.91
C LEU A 155 -8.55 14.62 4.95
N GLY A 156 -7.88 14.54 6.11
CA GLY A 156 -8.24 13.62 7.18
C GLY A 156 -7.92 12.15 6.89
N TYR A 157 -6.99 11.86 5.98
CA TYR A 157 -6.62 10.47 5.70
C TYR A 157 -5.74 9.87 6.77
N THR A 158 -5.92 8.57 7.01
CA THR A 158 -5.01 7.71 7.75
C THR A 158 -4.00 7.07 6.80
N PRO A 159 -2.72 7.46 6.84
CA PRO A 159 -1.72 6.90 5.94
C PRO A 159 -1.27 5.52 6.39
N ILE A 160 -1.35 4.55 5.47
CA ILE A 160 -0.93 3.16 5.67
C ILE A 160 0.32 2.87 4.83
N GLY A 161 1.36 2.41 5.50
CA GLY A 161 2.59 1.93 4.87
C GLY A 161 2.69 0.41 4.87
N TRP A 162 3.91 -0.09 4.95
CA TRP A 162 4.24 -1.51 5.05
C TRP A 162 5.53 -1.72 5.85
N SER A 163 5.67 -2.88 6.48
CA SER A 163 6.95 -3.36 7.03
C SER A 163 7.64 -4.32 6.05
N ILE A 164 6.87 -5.04 5.22
CA ILE A 164 7.41 -5.95 4.21
C ILE A 164 7.02 -5.47 2.81
N ARG A 165 7.99 -4.93 2.06
CA ARG A 165 7.87 -4.67 0.62
C ARG A 165 8.33 -5.93 -0.11
N THR A 166 7.43 -6.60 -0.79
CA THR A 166 7.66 -7.90 -1.44
C THR A 166 8.53 -7.81 -2.69
N LEU A 167 8.45 -6.72 -3.43
CA LEU A 167 9.02 -6.51 -4.76
C LEU A 167 8.42 -7.45 -5.82
N ASP A 168 7.19 -7.88 -5.64
CA ASP A 168 6.44 -8.79 -6.51
C ASP A 168 6.27 -8.29 -7.96
N THR A 169 6.37 -6.98 -8.18
CA THR A 169 6.38 -6.40 -9.54
C THR A 169 7.71 -6.54 -10.29
N GLN A 170 8.77 -7.01 -9.62
CA GLN A 170 10.14 -7.00 -10.15
C GLN A 170 10.86 -8.34 -9.98
N GLN A 171 10.37 -9.20 -9.12
CA GLN A 171 11.04 -10.44 -8.74
C GLN A 171 10.17 -11.67 -9.00
N ALA A 172 10.83 -12.79 -9.26
CA ALA A 172 10.17 -14.08 -9.39
C ALA A 172 9.55 -14.54 -8.05
N PRO A 173 8.49 -15.36 -8.07
CA PRO A 173 7.75 -15.81 -6.90
C PRO A 173 8.63 -16.40 -5.79
N ASP A 174 9.62 -17.21 -6.11
CA ASP A 174 10.55 -17.83 -5.17
C ASP A 174 11.34 -16.78 -4.35
N LYS A 175 11.80 -15.70 -5.00
CA LYS A 175 12.49 -14.58 -4.34
C LYS A 175 11.55 -13.76 -3.47
N VAL A 176 10.31 -13.58 -3.92
CA VAL A 176 9.26 -12.93 -3.13
C VAL A 176 8.99 -13.70 -1.84
N LEU A 177 8.78 -15.02 -1.95
CA LEU A 177 8.54 -15.89 -0.79
C LEU A 177 9.75 -15.93 0.16
N ALA A 178 10.97 -16.06 -0.36
CA ALA A 178 12.19 -16.01 0.44
C ALA A 178 12.32 -14.67 1.18
N ARG A 179 11.97 -13.56 0.52
CA ARG A 179 11.98 -12.22 1.12
C ARG A 179 10.94 -12.09 2.23
N ILE A 180 9.72 -12.58 2.02
CA ILE A 180 8.68 -12.60 3.06
C ILE A 180 9.18 -13.44 4.24
N ARG A 181 9.60 -14.70 4.01
CA ARG A 181 10.10 -15.59 5.08
C ARG A 181 11.19 -14.95 5.93
N LYS A 182 12.14 -14.25 5.31
CA LYS A 182 13.25 -13.58 6.00
C LYS A 182 12.79 -12.39 6.85
N ARG A 183 11.71 -11.71 6.47
CA ARG A 183 11.27 -10.45 7.10
C ARG A 183 9.99 -10.60 7.91
N LEU A 184 9.42 -11.81 7.93
CA LEU A 184 8.16 -12.10 8.60
C LEU A 184 8.31 -11.90 10.11
N GLU A 185 7.44 -11.07 10.66
CA GLU A 185 7.38 -10.73 12.07
C GLU A 185 5.94 -10.44 12.51
N PRO A 186 5.60 -10.62 13.80
CA PRO A 186 4.28 -10.29 14.30
C PRO A 186 3.87 -8.84 14.03
N GLY A 187 2.64 -8.68 13.58
CA GLY A 187 2.05 -7.37 13.26
C GLY A 187 2.49 -6.77 11.93
N ALA A 188 3.19 -7.52 11.07
CA ALA A 188 3.66 -7.02 9.78
C ALA A 188 2.51 -6.65 8.83
N ILE A 189 2.70 -5.58 8.07
CA ILE A 189 1.89 -5.23 6.90
C ILE A 189 2.70 -5.58 5.66
N ILE A 190 2.14 -6.45 4.81
CA ILE A 190 2.77 -6.96 3.60
C ILE A 190 2.19 -6.23 2.39
N LEU A 191 3.08 -5.59 1.60
CA LEU A 191 2.72 -4.93 0.35
C LEU A 191 2.83 -5.91 -0.82
N LEU A 192 1.74 -6.01 -1.59
CA LEU A 192 1.57 -6.77 -2.82
C LEU A 192 0.89 -5.90 -3.89
N HIS A 193 0.81 -6.42 -5.12
CA HIS A 193 0.07 -5.81 -6.23
C HIS A 193 -0.83 -6.86 -6.88
N ASP A 194 -2.13 -6.53 -7.03
CA ASP A 194 -3.15 -7.43 -7.56
C ASP A 194 -3.29 -7.39 -9.09
N ARG A 195 -2.50 -6.54 -9.76
CA ARG A 195 -2.53 -6.31 -11.21
C ARG A 195 -1.52 -7.14 -12.02
N MET A 196 -0.62 -7.86 -11.34
CA MET A 196 0.43 -8.61 -12.02
C MET A 196 -0.11 -9.94 -12.56
N PRO A 197 0.38 -10.41 -13.73
CA PRO A 197 0.12 -11.78 -14.17
C PRO A 197 0.42 -12.78 -13.05
N ASP A 198 -0.46 -13.78 -12.90
CA ASP A 198 -0.34 -14.84 -11.90
C ASP A 198 -0.25 -14.36 -10.43
N SER A 199 -0.73 -13.13 -10.14
CA SER A 199 -0.78 -12.61 -8.78
C SER A 199 -1.63 -13.49 -7.84
N ASP A 200 -2.66 -14.15 -8.35
CA ASP A 200 -3.48 -15.13 -7.64
C ASP A 200 -2.63 -16.34 -7.17
N GLN A 201 -1.78 -16.89 -8.03
CA GLN A 201 -0.91 -18.01 -7.70
C GLN A 201 0.13 -17.61 -6.64
N LEU A 202 0.72 -16.41 -6.79
CA LEU A 202 1.64 -15.88 -5.81
C LEU A 202 0.95 -15.65 -4.44
N VAL A 203 -0.25 -15.08 -4.43
CA VAL A 203 -1.04 -14.88 -3.19
C VAL A 203 -1.34 -16.22 -2.51
N LYS A 204 -1.71 -17.25 -3.27
CA LYS A 204 -1.92 -18.60 -2.74
C LYS A 204 -0.66 -19.13 -2.03
N GLN A 205 0.50 -19.06 -2.69
CA GLN A 205 1.78 -19.49 -2.12
C GLN A 205 2.17 -18.69 -0.86
N ILE A 206 1.86 -17.38 -0.83
CA ILE A 206 2.08 -16.55 0.35
C ILE A 206 1.18 -16.99 1.51
N LEU A 207 -0.10 -17.27 1.24
CA LEU A 207 -1.04 -17.72 2.27
C LEU A 207 -0.62 -19.08 2.83
N ASP A 208 -0.17 -20.02 1.99
CA ASP A 208 0.38 -21.31 2.42
C ASP A 208 1.62 -21.11 3.31
N LEU A 209 2.56 -20.25 2.88
CA LEU A 209 3.74 -19.89 3.67
C LEU A 209 3.38 -19.30 5.04
N LEU A 210 2.43 -18.37 5.09
CA LEU A 210 2.00 -17.75 6.35
C LEU A 210 1.39 -18.79 7.29
N LYS A 211 0.57 -19.69 6.76
CA LYS A 211 -0.04 -20.80 7.51
C LYS A 211 1.03 -21.76 8.06
N GLU A 212 2.02 -22.16 7.26
CA GLU A 212 3.15 -22.98 7.69
C GLU A 212 3.94 -22.35 8.86
N GLN A 213 4.11 -21.02 8.81
CA GLN A 213 4.81 -20.27 9.85
C GLN A 213 3.93 -19.97 11.09
N GLY A 214 2.67 -20.40 11.07
CA GLY A 214 1.69 -20.21 12.13
C GLY A 214 1.16 -18.78 12.24
N TYR A 215 1.15 -18.02 11.13
CA TYR A 215 0.59 -16.66 11.08
C TYR A 215 -0.86 -16.67 10.60
N THR A 216 -1.66 -15.82 11.21
CA THR A 216 -3.03 -15.54 10.78
C THR A 216 -3.08 -14.19 10.08
N VAL A 217 -3.76 -14.14 8.94
CA VAL A 217 -4.02 -12.88 8.24
C VAL A 217 -5.25 -12.21 8.84
N VAL A 218 -5.10 -10.96 9.26
CA VAL A 218 -6.19 -10.20 9.90
C VAL A 218 -6.28 -8.79 9.32
N LEU A 219 -7.50 -8.34 9.11
CA LEU A 219 -7.78 -6.98 8.64
C LEU A 219 -7.71 -5.96 9.79
N SER A 220 -7.96 -6.40 11.03
CA SER A 220 -7.97 -5.55 12.24
C SER A 220 -6.64 -4.84 12.54
N LEU A 221 -5.55 -5.24 11.90
CA LEU A 221 -4.29 -4.49 11.97
C LEU A 221 -4.39 -3.10 11.33
N ILE A 222 -5.30 -2.90 10.38
CA ILE A 222 -5.48 -1.67 9.59
C ILE A 222 -6.72 -0.89 10.06
N HIS A 223 -7.57 -1.50 10.86
CA HIS A 223 -8.64 -0.81 11.60
C HIS A 223 -8.01 -0.03 12.74
N ILE A 224 -7.81 1.27 12.52
CA ILE A 224 -7.22 2.22 13.49
C ILE A 224 -8.34 3.11 14.02
#